data_b94cb0ac56a5541ea918c910d75fece9
#
_entry.id   b94cb0ac56a5541ea918c910d75fece9
#
_cell.length_a   1.000
_cell.length_b   1.000
_cell.length_c   1.000
_cell.angle_alpha   90.00
_cell.angle_beta   90.00
_cell.angle_gamma   90.00
#
_symmetry.space_group_name_H-M   'P 1'
#
loop_
_entity.id
_entity.type
_entity.pdbx_description
1 polymer ?
#
loop_
_entity_poly.entity_id
_entity_poly.type
_entity_poly.pdbx_seq_one_letter_code
_entity_poly.pdbx_strand_id
1 'polypeptide(L)'
;MEDPPMHPDLPLRPHLPLRGRTALVTGVSRRRGIGYAVAAKLASLGASIFLHHHRAHDLDQPWGADDLDAVRAGIRRALIDGALFGDLGADLAHPGAAEALIGAAAELTGSLDILVCNQAKSGGDGSILDMTPERLDAFWDVNARATLLLTAEFARRKAPTVGEARMPGERIAGDKPYATPRGHVFWMTSGQIHGPMRGEVAYASSKAALAGVTPTVAAELLELGIILNTINPGPVNTGYIDAETTDRSLDDLDDFVAGTPFGRFGAPQDPAELIGWLSTPAGSWVVGQVLTSDGGFSLG
;
A
#
# COMPACT_ATOMS: atom_id res chain seq x y z
N MET A 1 15.76 40.17 -29.30
CA MET A 1 15.78 39.22 -28.17
C MET A 1 16.00 37.87 -28.81
N GLU A 2 17.21 37.35 -28.80
CA GLU A 2 17.56 36.06 -29.39
C GLU A 2 17.12 34.99 -28.38
N ASP A 3 16.42 33.94 -28.89
CA ASP A 3 16.06 32.77 -28.09
C ASP A 3 17.35 32.11 -27.57
N PRO A 4 17.35 31.66 -26.29
CA PRO A 4 18.50 30.94 -25.76
C PRO A 4 18.72 29.65 -26.55
N PRO A 5 19.99 29.27 -26.85
CA PRO A 5 20.28 28.08 -27.64
C PRO A 5 19.68 26.84 -26.96
N MET A 6 18.93 26.07 -27.73
CA MET A 6 18.48 24.73 -27.32
C MET A 6 19.72 23.88 -27.04
N HIS A 7 19.84 23.39 -25.79
CA HIS A 7 20.91 22.46 -25.44
C HIS A 7 20.77 21.17 -26.25
N PRO A 8 21.84 20.71 -26.92
CA PRO A 8 21.78 19.44 -27.63
C PRO A 8 21.57 18.29 -26.66
N ASP A 9 20.81 17.29 -27.13
CA ASP A 9 20.43 16.05 -26.48
C ASP A 9 21.46 15.46 -25.52
N LEU A 10 21.34 15.77 -24.25
CA LEU A 10 21.92 14.92 -23.22
C LEU A 10 21.18 13.59 -23.29
N PRO A 11 21.88 12.45 -23.37
CA PRO A 11 21.22 11.15 -23.35
C PRO A 11 20.33 11.11 -22.11
N LEU A 12 19.02 10.91 -22.30
CA LEU A 12 18.04 10.76 -21.23
C LEU A 12 18.48 9.55 -20.40
N ARG A 13 19.24 9.81 -19.34
CA ARG A 13 19.48 8.77 -18.33
C ARG A 13 18.10 8.40 -17.80
N PRO A 14 17.79 7.10 -17.66
CA PRO A 14 16.51 6.71 -17.08
C PRO A 14 16.35 7.47 -15.76
N HIS A 15 15.22 8.19 -15.65
CA HIS A 15 14.92 8.96 -14.45
C HIS A 15 14.56 7.96 -13.35
N LEU A 16 15.48 7.74 -12.40
CA LEU A 16 15.33 6.81 -11.28
C LEU A 16 15.15 7.60 -9.97
N PRO A 17 13.94 8.17 -9.76
CA PRO A 17 13.70 9.10 -8.65
C PRO A 17 13.77 8.44 -7.27
N LEU A 18 13.71 7.10 -7.21
CA LEU A 18 13.77 6.33 -5.97
C LEU A 18 15.12 5.60 -5.78
N ARG A 19 16.13 5.90 -6.60
CA ARG A 19 17.46 5.31 -6.42
C ARG A 19 18.01 5.62 -5.02
N GLY A 20 18.47 4.57 -4.31
CA GLY A 20 18.96 4.66 -2.94
C GLY A 20 17.87 4.73 -1.87
N ARG A 21 16.60 4.61 -2.25
CA ARG A 21 15.49 4.46 -1.32
C ARG A 21 15.16 2.98 -1.11
N THR A 22 14.61 2.66 0.05
CA THR A 22 14.12 1.31 0.38
C THR A 22 12.62 1.35 0.62
N ALA A 23 11.90 0.46 -0.03
CA ALA A 23 10.46 0.32 0.09
C ALA A 23 10.07 -1.04 0.68
N LEU A 24 9.23 -1.03 1.71
CA LEU A 24 8.50 -2.20 2.20
C LEU A 24 7.10 -2.20 1.62
N VAL A 25 6.72 -3.29 0.97
CA VAL A 25 5.36 -3.51 0.48
C VAL A 25 4.79 -4.76 1.15
N THR A 26 3.65 -4.61 1.83
CA THR A 26 3.00 -5.73 2.52
C THR A 26 1.93 -6.40 1.64
N GLY A 27 1.63 -7.67 1.93
CA GLY A 27 0.62 -8.43 1.19
C GLY A 27 1.03 -8.76 -0.25
N VAL A 28 2.30 -9.20 -0.44
CA VAL A 28 2.86 -9.54 -1.77
C VAL A 28 3.04 -11.05 -1.88
N SER A 29 1.94 -11.79 -1.86
CA SER A 29 1.95 -13.26 -1.97
C SER A 29 1.67 -13.75 -3.40
N ARG A 30 1.16 -12.89 -4.30
CA ARG A 30 0.70 -13.26 -5.64
C ARG A 30 1.09 -12.26 -6.70
N ARG A 31 1.52 -12.74 -7.89
CA ARG A 31 1.91 -11.89 -9.03
C ARG A 31 0.75 -11.09 -9.64
N ARG A 32 -0.50 -11.54 -9.44
CA ARG A 32 -1.72 -10.83 -9.88
C ARG A 32 -2.22 -9.82 -8.85
N GLY A 33 -1.53 -9.67 -7.71
CA GLY A 33 -1.94 -8.77 -6.64
C GLY A 33 -1.47 -7.32 -6.84
N ILE A 34 -2.21 -6.37 -6.25
CA ILE A 34 -1.85 -4.95 -6.23
C ILE A 34 -0.46 -4.77 -5.61
N GLY A 35 -0.17 -5.45 -4.48
CA GLY A 35 1.13 -5.34 -3.81
C GLY A 35 2.31 -5.71 -4.70
N TYR A 36 2.15 -6.74 -5.55
CA TYR A 36 3.19 -7.11 -6.53
C TYR A 36 3.41 -6.01 -7.58
N ALA A 37 2.33 -5.45 -8.13
CA ALA A 37 2.43 -4.37 -9.12
C ALA A 37 3.08 -3.12 -8.52
N VAL A 38 2.73 -2.77 -7.27
CA VAL A 38 3.34 -1.67 -6.53
C VAL A 38 4.84 -1.92 -6.30
N ALA A 39 5.21 -3.12 -5.82
CA ALA A 39 6.61 -3.47 -5.59
C ALA A 39 7.43 -3.42 -6.89
N ALA A 40 6.90 -3.96 -7.99
CA ALA A 40 7.53 -3.91 -9.31
C ALA A 40 7.68 -2.47 -9.83
N LYS A 41 6.66 -1.62 -9.62
CA LYS A 41 6.71 -0.21 -10.00
C LYS A 41 7.78 0.54 -9.22
N LEU A 42 7.83 0.41 -7.90
CA LEU A 42 8.84 1.06 -7.06
C LEU A 42 10.26 0.57 -7.41
N ALA A 43 10.43 -0.73 -7.69
CA ALA A 43 11.68 -1.30 -8.18
C ALA A 43 12.14 -0.65 -9.49
N SER A 44 11.25 -0.52 -10.47
CA SER A 44 11.54 0.12 -11.77
C SER A 44 11.90 1.60 -11.66
N LEU A 45 11.45 2.28 -10.61
CA LEU A 45 11.80 3.65 -10.27
C LEU A 45 13.13 3.76 -9.49
N GLY A 46 13.75 2.63 -9.15
CA GLY A 46 15.08 2.56 -8.56
C GLY A 46 15.16 2.20 -7.10
N ALA A 47 14.04 1.89 -6.44
CA ALA A 47 14.04 1.50 -5.03
C ALA A 47 14.59 0.08 -4.81
N SER A 48 15.27 -0.13 -3.69
CA SER A 48 15.44 -1.45 -3.08
C SER A 48 14.12 -1.91 -2.50
N ILE A 49 13.79 -3.20 -2.62
CA ILE A 49 12.47 -3.73 -2.29
C ILE A 49 12.57 -4.76 -1.18
N PHE A 50 11.76 -4.58 -0.15
CA PHE A 50 11.47 -5.60 0.86
C PHE A 50 10.00 -6.01 0.77
N LEU A 51 9.72 -7.30 0.65
CA LEU A 51 8.36 -7.83 0.56
C LEU A 51 7.92 -8.45 1.89
N HIS A 52 6.68 -8.22 2.25
CA HIS A 52 6.00 -9.07 3.22
C HIS A 52 4.94 -9.92 2.52
N HIS A 53 4.84 -11.19 2.90
CA HIS A 53 3.86 -12.13 2.39
C HIS A 53 3.26 -12.99 3.53
N HIS A 54 2.01 -13.42 3.35
CA HIS A 54 1.34 -14.38 4.23
C HIS A 54 0.50 -15.34 3.39
N ARG A 55 1.16 -16.40 2.91
CA ARG A 55 0.58 -17.34 1.94
C ARG A 55 -0.62 -18.12 2.48
N ALA A 56 -0.70 -18.32 3.80
CA ALA A 56 -1.79 -19.08 4.42
C ALA A 56 -3.17 -18.47 4.07
N HIS A 57 -3.30 -17.13 4.09
CA HIS A 57 -4.54 -16.47 3.70
C HIS A 57 -4.94 -16.79 2.24
N ASP A 58 -3.99 -16.76 1.29
CA ASP A 58 -4.29 -17.01 -0.12
C ASP A 58 -4.69 -18.46 -0.38
N LEU A 59 -4.17 -19.43 0.38
CA LEU A 59 -4.54 -20.84 0.28
C LEU A 59 -6.00 -21.09 0.66
N ASP A 60 -6.54 -20.27 1.55
CA ASP A 60 -7.94 -20.36 2.02
C ASP A 60 -8.93 -19.67 1.08
N GLN A 61 -8.45 -18.98 0.03
CA GLN A 61 -9.30 -18.24 -0.90
C GLN A 61 -9.52 -19.01 -2.22
N PRO A 62 -10.65 -18.78 -2.93
CA PRO A 62 -10.94 -19.43 -4.21
C PRO A 62 -9.87 -19.21 -5.29
N TRP A 63 -9.19 -18.07 -5.27
CA TRP A 63 -8.12 -17.75 -6.22
C TRP A 63 -6.78 -18.41 -5.90
N GLY A 64 -6.64 -19.02 -4.74
CA GLY A 64 -5.47 -19.80 -4.33
C GLY A 64 -4.20 -18.98 -4.12
N ALA A 65 -3.14 -19.66 -3.66
CA ALA A 65 -1.82 -19.09 -3.49
C ALA A 65 -0.97 -19.21 -4.76
N ASP A 66 -0.06 -18.25 -4.97
CA ASP A 66 0.93 -18.29 -6.04
C ASP A 66 2.25 -18.96 -5.57
N ASP A 67 3.12 -19.25 -6.52
CA ASP A 67 4.50 -19.66 -6.26
C ASP A 67 5.33 -18.46 -5.79
N LEU A 68 5.75 -18.47 -4.52
CA LEU A 68 6.56 -17.39 -3.94
C LEU A 68 7.92 -17.23 -4.61
N ASP A 69 8.51 -18.28 -5.15
CA ASP A 69 9.79 -18.14 -5.85
C ASP A 69 9.60 -17.43 -7.20
N ALA A 70 8.47 -17.67 -7.86
CA ALA A 70 8.10 -16.90 -9.04
C ALA A 70 7.78 -15.44 -8.72
N VAL A 71 7.14 -15.14 -7.57
CA VAL A 71 6.91 -13.78 -7.07
C VAL A 71 8.25 -13.08 -6.83
N ARG A 72 9.15 -13.70 -6.07
CA ARG A 72 10.51 -13.18 -5.78
C ARG A 72 11.32 -12.93 -7.05
N ALA A 73 11.33 -13.91 -7.95
CA ALA A 73 12.04 -13.80 -9.22
C ALA A 73 11.49 -12.67 -10.10
N GLY A 74 10.17 -12.47 -10.09
CA GLY A 74 9.54 -11.37 -10.82
C GLY A 74 9.97 -10.00 -10.32
N ILE A 75 10.00 -9.79 -9.01
CA ILE A 75 10.46 -8.52 -8.43
C ILE A 75 11.96 -8.31 -8.65
N ARG A 76 12.78 -9.35 -8.47
CA ARG A 76 14.23 -9.23 -8.77
C ARG A 76 14.52 -8.82 -10.22
N ARG A 77 13.71 -9.26 -11.19
CA ARG A 77 13.85 -8.80 -12.60
C ARG A 77 13.47 -7.33 -12.81
N ALA A 78 12.65 -6.76 -11.94
CA ALA A 78 12.26 -5.35 -12.00
C ALA A 78 13.27 -4.41 -11.33
N LEU A 79 14.20 -4.94 -10.53
CA LEU A 79 15.22 -4.14 -9.86
C LEU A 79 16.24 -3.58 -10.87
N ILE A 80 16.70 -2.38 -10.60
CA ILE A 80 17.85 -1.80 -11.28
C ILE A 80 19.16 -2.32 -10.69
N ASP A 81 20.26 -2.14 -11.41
CA ASP A 81 21.59 -2.50 -10.92
C ASP A 81 21.93 -1.78 -9.61
N GLY A 82 22.36 -2.57 -8.63
CA GLY A 82 22.71 -2.11 -7.28
C GLY A 82 21.56 -1.96 -6.30
N ALA A 83 20.30 -2.12 -6.74
CA ALA A 83 19.17 -2.19 -5.81
C ALA A 83 19.09 -3.58 -5.15
N LEU A 84 18.71 -3.61 -3.87
CA LEU A 84 18.67 -4.82 -3.06
C LEU A 84 17.24 -5.37 -2.96
N PHE A 85 17.16 -6.66 -2.66
CA PHE A 85 15.91 -7.38 -2.45
C PHE A 85 15.96 -8.18 -1.15
N GLY A 86 14.88 -8.12 -0.36
CA GLY A 86 14.62 -8.96 0.79
C GLY A 86 13.15 -9.30 0.91
N ASP A 87 12.84 -10.33 1.70
CA ASP A 87 11.46 -10.67 2.02
C ASP A 87 11.33 -11.35 3.38
N LEU A 88 10.13 -11.25 3.97
CA LEU A 88 9.78 -11.93 5.21
C LEU A 88 8.33 -12.40 5.17
N GLY A 89 8.10 -13.67 5.51
CA GLY A 89 6.76 -14.21 5.75
C GLY A 89 6.34 -13.98 7.20
N ALA A 90 5.17 -13.36 7.42
CA ALA A 90 4.65 -13.15 8.76
C ALA A 90 3.11 -13.09 8.74
N ASP A 91 2.48 -13.49 9.84
CA ASP A 91 1.08 -13.16 10.10
C ASP A 91 1.01 -11.85 10.87
N LEU A 92 0.50 -10.80 10.21
CA LEU A 92 0.41 -9.46 10.80
C LEU A 92 -0.71 -9.34 11.85
N ALA A 93 -1.54 -10.37 12.03
CA ALA A 93 -2.45 -10.45 13.17
C ALA A 93 -1.71 -10.68 14.50
N HIS A 94 -0.48 -11.23 14.46
CA HIS A 94 0.28 -11.50 15.67
C HIS A 94 0.94 -10.24 16.27
N PRO A 95 0.91 -10.09 17.61
CA PRO A 95 1.67 -9.07 18.30
C PRO A 95 3.18 -9.18 18.00
N GLY A 96 3.86 -8.05 17.79
CA GLY A 96 5.29 -8.01 17.48
C GLY A 96 5.64 -8.22 15.98
N ALA A 97 4.73 -8.73 15.15
CA ALA A 97 5.00 -8.93 13.73
C ALA A 97 5.35 -7.62 12.99
N ALA A 98 4.69 -6.53 13.33
CA ALA A 98 4.97 -5.21 12.75
C ALA A 98 6.39 -4.73 13.07
N GLU A 99 6.83 -4.84 14.32
CA GLU A 99 8.19 -4.47 14.77
C GLU A 99 9.25 -5.30 14.04
N ALA A 100 9.08 -6.63 14.04
CA ALA A 100 10.01 -7.55 13.38
C ALA A 100 10.12 -7.26 11.87
N LEU A 101 8.99 -7.02 11.19
CA LEU A 101 8.95 -6.75 9.76
C LEU A 101 9.63 -5.43 9.40
N ILE A 102 9.30 -4.35 10.12
CA ILE A 102 9.94 -3.03 9.92
C ILE A 102 11.43 -3.10 10.24
N GLY A 103 11.82 -3.88 11.28
CA GLY A 103 13.21 -4.16 11.61
C GLY A 103 13.96 -4.77 10.44
N ALA A 104 13.51 -5.91 9.95
CA ALA A 104 14.13 -6.64 8.86
C ALA A 104 14.20 -5.81 7.56
N ALA A 105 13.13 -5.06 7.25
CA ALA A 105 13.11 -4.20 6.06
C ALA A 105 14.15 -3.07 6.14
N ALA A 106 14.32 -2.46 7.32
CA ALA A 106 15.30 -1.40 7.51
C ALA A 106 16.76 -1.91 7.48
N GLU A 107 16.99 -3.15 7.89
CA GLU A 107 18.32 -3.77 7.85
C GLU A 107 18.82 -4.03 6.42
N LEU A 108 17.91 -4.13 5.45
CA LEU A 108 18.28 -4.41 4.05
C LEU A 108 19.31 -3.42 3.49
N THR A 109 19.15 -2.13 3.80
CA THR A 109 20.04 -1.04 3.32
C THR A 109 20.48 -0.09 4.44
N GLY A 110 20.07 -0.33 5.68
CA GLY A 110 20.25 0.59 6.79
C GLY A 110 19.19 1.69 6.91
N SER A 111 18.23 1.76 5.98
CA SER A 111 17.11 2.71 6.02
C SER A 111 15.84 2.10 5.44
N LEU A 112 14.69 2.64 5.84
CA LEU A 112 13.39 2.32 5.23
C LEU A 112 12.70 3.65 4.92
N ASP A 113 12.40 3.91 3.66
CA ASP A 113 11.94 5.22 3.18
C ASP A 113 10.49 5.23 2.73
N ILE A 114 9.97 4.08 2.29
CA ILE A 114 8.61 3.94 1.77
C ILE A 114 7.97 2.73 2.44
N LEU A 115 6.78 2.93 3.01
CA LEU A 115 5.94 1.86 3.56
C LEU A 115 4.62 1.82 2.81
N VAL A 116 4.29 0.68 2.22
CA VAL A 116 2.99 0.42 1.58
C VAL A 116 2.26 -0.68 2.33
N CYS A 117 1.23 -0.29 3.10
CA CYS A 117 0.37 -1.21 3.83
C CYS A 117 -0.75 -1.71 2.90
N ASN A 118 -0.45 -2.75 2.12
CA ASN A 118 -1.37 -3.34 1.15
C ASN A 118 -2.00 -4.65 1.65
N GLN A 119 -1.51 -5.24 2.74
CA GLN A 119 -2.11 -6.45 3.30
C GLN A 119 -3.60 -6.24 3.61
N ALA A 120 -4.39 -7.28 3.40
CA ALA A 120 -5.78 -7.29 3.80
C ALA A 120 -6.27 -8.73 4.06
N LYS A 121 -7.07 -8.88 5.12
CA LYS A 121 -7.99 -9.99 5.23
C LYS A 121 -9.22 -9.64 4.41
N SER A 122 -9.64 -10.56 3.54
CA SER A 122 -10.85 -10.51 2.72
C SER A 122 -11.47 -11.91 2.67
N GLY A 123 -12.72 -12.00 2.25
CA GLY A 123 -13.47 -13.27 2.28
C GLY A 123 -13.92 -13.69 3.68
N GLY A 124 -14.97 -14.50 3.76
CA GLY A 124 -15.54 -14.98 5.03
C GLY A 124 -16.18 -13.88 5.88
N ASP A 125 -16.58 -12.76 5.30
CA ASP A 125 -17.34 -11.69 5.94
C ASP A 125 -18.84 -12.02 6.02
N GLY A 126 -19.69 -11.04 6.30
CA GLY A 126 -21.13 -11.24 6.43
C GLY A 126 -21.92 -9.93 6.54
N SER A 127 -23.24 -10.11 6.64
CA SER A 127 -24.18 -9.02 6.93
C SER A 127 -24.04 -8.57 8.39
N ILE A 128 -24.71 -7.48 8.75
CA ILE A 128 -24.74 -7.01 10.15
C ILE A 128 -25.26 -8.09 11.14
N LEU A 129 -26.12 -8.99 10.69
CA LEU A 129 -26.66 -10.06 11.53
C LEU A 129 -25.68 -11.22 11.75
N ASP A 130 -24.62 -11.28 10.94
CA ASP A 130 -23.58 -12.33 11.01
C ASP A 130 -22.35 -11.89 11.83
N MET A 131 -22.38 -10.66 12.39
CA MET A 131 -21.23 -10.13 13.13
C MET A 131 -21.07 -10.77 14.49
N THR A 132 -19.84 -11.22 14.75
CA THR A 132 -19.38 -11.69 16.05
C THR A 132 -18.09 -10.95 16.44
N PRO A 133 -17.71 -10.94 17.73
CA PRO A 133 -16.44 -10.36 18.15
C PRO A 133 -15.25 -10.92 17.36
N GLU A 134 -15.17 -12.24 17.20
CA GLU A 134 -14.06 -12.93 16.54
C GLU A 134 -13.96 -12.54 15.05
N ARG A 135 -15.12 -12.36 14.37
CA ARG A 135 -15.14 -11.92 12.99
C ARG A 135 -14.65 -10.49 12.85
N LEU A 136 -15.16 -9.59 13.69
CA LEU A 136 -14.72 -8.18 13.71
C LEU A 136 -13.24 -8.08 14.02
N ASP A 137 -12.76 -8.80 15.05
CA ASP A 137 -11.35 -8.79 15.47
C ASP A 137 -10.43 -9.30 14.35
N ALA A 138 -10.83 -10.40 13.67
CA ALA A 138 -10.01 -10.96 12.59
C ALA A 138 -9.76 -9.99 11.43
N PHE A 139 -10.76 -9.19 11.05
CA PHE A 139 -10.58 -8.14 10.03
C PHE A 139 -9.85 -6.93 10.58
N TRP A 140 -10.16 -6.52 11.80
CA TRP A 140 -9.52 -5.40 12.47
C TRP A 140 -8.02 -5.63 12.64
N ASP A 141 -7.64 -6.79 13.12
CA ASP A 141 -6.25 -7.16 13.43
C ASP A 141 -5.32 -7.03 12.22
N VAL A 142 -5.76 -7.53 11.06
CA VAL A 142 -4.94 -7.50 9.83
C VAL A 142 -5.07 -6.17 9.09
N ASN A 143 -6.30 -5.64 8.95
CA ASN A 143 -6.53 -4.49 8.05
C ASN A 143 -6.23 -3.16 8.73
N ALA A 144 -6.67 -2.97 9.99
CA ALA A 144 -6.54 -1.70 10.70
C ALA A 144 -5.39 -1.70 11.71
N ARG A 145 -5.42 -2.60 12.71
CA ARG A 145 -4.42 -2.64 13.77
C ARG A 145 -2.99 -2.81 13.22
N ALA A 146 -2.79 -3.79 12.35
CA ALA A 146 -1.46 -4.02 11.78
C ALA A 146 -0.96 -2.82 10.97
N THR A 147 -1.84 -2.17 10.18
CA THR A 147 -1.49 -0.96 9.42
C THR A 147 -1.04 0.17 10.33
N LEU A 148 -1.75 0.40 11.44
CA LEU A 148 -1.38 1.42 12.42
C LEU A 148 -0.07 1.07 13.14
N LEU A 149 0.14 -0.19 13.51
CA LEU A 149 1.38 -0.63 14.17
C LEU A 149 2.59 -0.55 13.25
N LEU A 150 2.47 -0.99 11.98
CA LEU A 150 3.53 -0.83 10.97
C LEU A 150 3.90 0.64 10.78
N THR A 151 2.90 1.52 10.73
CA THR A 151 3.10 2.96 10.60
C THR A 151 3.79 3.54 11.83
N ALA A 152 3.41 3.12 13.03
CA ALA A 152 4.03 3.55 14.28
C ALA A 152 5.51 3.12 14.34
N GLU A 153 5.82 1.87 13.99
CA GLU A 153 7.21 1.38 13.96
C GLU A 153 8.05 2.10 12.89
N PHE A 154 7.48 2.36 11.72
CA PHE A 154 8.13 3.16 10.68
C PHE A 154 8.45 4.58 11.19
N ALA A 155 7.49 5.22 11.85
CA ALA A 155 7.64 6.57 12.40
C ALA A 155 8.68 6.64 13.52
N ARG A 156 8.72 5.66 14.44
CA ARG A 156 9.72 5.58 15.51
C ARG A 156 11.16 5.58 14.97
N ARG A 157 11.41 4.93 13.84
CA ARG A 157 12.73 4.92 13.19
C ARG A 157 13.13 6.24 12.56
N LYS A 158 12.16 7.12 12.27
CA LYS A 158 12.40 8.46 11.73
C LYS A 158 12.37 9.54 12.80
N ALA A 159 11.86 9.23 13.99
CA ALA A 159 11.87 10.16 15.10
C ALA A 159 13.32 10.49 15.52
N PRO A 160 13.62 11.73 15.91
CA PRO A 160 14.91 12.05 16.47
C PRO A 160 15.14 11.17 17.71
N THR A 161 16.37 10.65 17.88
CA THR A 161 16.81 10.03 19.12
C THR A 161 17.00 11.15 20.15
N VAL A 162 15.89 11.62 20.71
CA VAL A 162 15.93 12.60 21.80
C VAL A 162 16.10 11.84 23.10
N GLY A 163 17.03 12.28 23.96
CA GLY A 163 17.48 11.61 25.17
C GLY A 163 16.45 11.41 26.29
N GLU A 164 15.20 11.79 26.10
CA GLU A 164 14.09 11.47 27.00
C GLU A 164 12.97 10.78 26.23
N ALA A 165 12.51 9.63 26.74
CA ALA A 165 11.37 8.93 26.19
C ALA A 165 10.13 9.83 26.26
N ARG A 166 9.52 10.13 25.11
CA ARG A 166 8.28 10.90 25.03
C ARG A 166 7.18 10.22 25.86
N MET A 167 6.50 11.00 26.69
CA MET A 167 5.38 10.48 27.48
C MET A 167 4.16 10.17 26.56
N PRO A 168 3.39 9.14 26.87
CA PRO A 168 2.14 8.87 26.16
C PRO A 168 1.22 10.12 26.18
N GLY A 169 0.68 10.48 25.01
CA GLY A 169 -0.18 11.66 24.85
C GLY A 169 0.57 12.99 24.62
N GLU A 170 1.88 13.01 24.77
CA GLU A 170 2.67 14.19 24.44
C GLU A 170 2.70 14.41 22.92
N ARG A 171 2.58 15.68 22.50
CA ARG A 171 2.56 16.03 21.09
C ARG A 171 3.89 15.71 20.40
N ILE A 172 3.83 15.08 19.20
CA ILE A 172 5.01 14.89 18.37
C ILE A 172 5.48 16.27 17.88
N ALA A 173 6.77 16.54 17.99
CA ALA A 173 7.41 17.73 17.45
C ALA A 173 8.67 17.32 16.67
N GLY A 174 8.92 17.99 15.57
CA GLY A 174 10.09 17.75 14.71
C GLY A 174 10.73 19.06 14.25
N ASP A 175 11.88 18.94 13.63
CA ASP A 175 12.71 20.06 13.16
C ASP A 175 12.23 20.58 11.80
N LYS A 176 11.15 21.33 11.78
CA LYS A 176 10.61 21.99 10.57
C LYS A 176 11.37 23.30 10.25
N PRO A 177 11.45 23.70 8.97
CA PRO A 177 10.93 23.04 7.77
C PRO A 177 11.84 21.90 7.28
N TYR A 178 11.24 20.87 6.65
CA TYR A 178 11.98 19.81 5.98
C TYR A 178 12.28 20.19 4.53
N ALA A 179 13.53 20.06 4.09
CA ALA A 179 13.92 20.31 2.69
C ALA A 179 13.32 19.28 1.73
N THR A 180 13.18 18.03 2.19
CA THR A 180 12.56 16.91 1.46
C THR A 180 11.84 15.98 2.44
N PRO A 181 10.83 15.23 1.98
CA PRO A 181 10.20 14.20 2.81
C PRO A 181 11.23 13.17 3.31
N ARG A 182 11.13 12.82 4.59
CA ARG A 182 11.95 11.80 5.24
C ARG A 182 11.39 10.38 5.03
N GLY A 183 10.13 10.28 4.61
CA GLY A 183 9.49 9.01 4.30
C GLY A 183 8.09 9.19 3.72
N HIS A 184 7.60 8.11 3.09
CA HIS A 184 6.24 8.03 2.56
C HIS A 184 5.55 6.79 3.11
N VAL A 185 4.30 6.94 3.50
CA VAL A 185 3.41 5.86 3.95
C VAL A 185 2.17 5.86 3.07
N PHE A 186 1.79 4.69 2.59
CA PHE A 186 0.57 4.49 1.82
C PHE A 186 -0.27 3.42 2.49
N TRP A 187 -1.53 3.75 2.76
CA TRP A 187 -2.55 2.81 3.22
C TRP A 187 -3.50 2.45 2.09
N MET A 188 -4.04 1.24 2.12
CA MET A 188 -5.07 0.82 1.18
C MET A 188 -6.42 0.78 1.88
N THR A 189 -7.36 1.62 1.43
CA THR A 189 -8.78 1.56 1.79
C THR A 189 -9.57 0.83 0.69
N SER A 190 -10.87 1.04 0.58
CA SER A 190 -11.74 0.38 -0.40
C SER A 190 -12.95 1.26 -0.75
N GLY A 191 -13.83 0.75 -1.61
CA GLY A 191 -14.99 1.44 -2.15
C GLY A 191 -16.08 1.83 -1.15
N GLN A 192 -16.03 1.34 0.11
CA GLN A 192 -17.02 1.68 1.15
C GLN A 192 -17.17 3.19 1.40
N ILE A 193 -16.18 4.00 1.00
CA ILE A 193 -16.26 5.46 1.11
C ILE A 193 -17.18 6.11 0.08
N HIS A 194 -17.56 5.37 -0.97
CA HIS A 194 -18.41 5.84 -2.06
C HIS A 194 -19.79 5.18 -2.09
N GLY A 195 -19.92 3.99 -1.50
CA GLY A 195 -21.19 3.29 -1.50
C GLY A 195 -21.23 2.07 -0.59
N PRO A 196 -22.41 1.46 -0.39
CA PRO A 196 -22.56 0.32 0.51
C PRO A 196 -21.92 -0.95 -0.05
N MET A 197 -21.16 -1.64 0.78
CA MET A 197 -20.61 -2.98 0.51
C MET A 197 -21.44 -4.01 1.30
N ARG A 198 -22.55 -4.46 0.72
CA ARG A 198 -23.47 -5.39 1.37
C ARG A 198 -22.81 -6.75 1.57
N GLY A 199 -22.94 -7.33 2.78
CA GLY A 199 -22.31 -8.61 3.13
C GLY A 199 -20.82 -8.51 3.48
N GLU A 200 -20.25 -7.29 3.56
CA GLU A 200 -18.85 -7.06 3.87
C GLU A 200 -18.69 -6.09 5.05
N VAL A 201 -19.44 -6.29 6.15
CA VAL A 201 -19.53 -5.35 7.26
C VAL A 201 -18.22 -5.24 8.03
N ALA A 202 -17.56 -6.35 8.34
CA ALA A 202 -16.29 -6.33 9.08
C ALA A 202 -15.16 -5.76 8.23
N TYR A 203 -15.08 -6.11 6.94
CA TYR A 203 -14.13 -5.54 5.99
C TYR A 203 -14.33 -4.04 5.84
N ALA A 204 -15.55 -3.61 5.51
CA ALA A 204 -15.90 -2.21 5.33
C ALA A 204 -15.59 -1.37 6.58
N SER A 205 -15.87 -1.90 7.77
CA SER A 205 -15.56 -1.24 9.04
C SER A 205 -14.05 -1.02 9.21
N SER A 206 -13.24 -2.03 8.95
CA SER A 206 -11.78 -1.94 9.06
C SER A 206 -11.16 -0.96 8.05
N LYS A 207 -11.68 -0.92 6.81
CA LYS A 207 -11.21 -0.01 5.76
C LYS A 207 -11.72 1.42 5.96
N ALA A 208 -12.93 1.60 6.49
CA ALA A 208 -13.48 2.90 6.86
C ALA A 208 -12.68 3.55 7.99
N ALA A 209 -12.22 2.76 8.97
CA ALA A 209 -11.37 3.25 10.05
C ALA A 209 -10.07 3.88 9.50
N LEU A 210 -9.40 3.23 8.56
CA LEU A 210 -8.18 3.79 7.93
C LEU A 210 -8.48 5.10 7.19
N ALA A 211 -9.53 5.13 6.37
CA ALA A 211 -9.93 6.34 5.65
C ALA A 211 -10.26 7.48 6.62
N GLY A 212 -11.02 7.19 7.68
CA GLY A 212 -11.45 8.20 8.66
C GLY A 212 -10.31 8.75 9.51
N VAL A 213 -9.31 7.93 9.85
CA VAL A 213 -8.19 8.36 10.71
C VAL A 213 -7.01 8.94 9.92
N THR A 214 -7.02 8.83 8.59
CA THR A 214 -5.94 9.32 7.72
C THR A 214 -5.52 10.76 8.03
N PRO A 215 -6.40 11.77 8.12
CA PRO A 215 -5.97 13.15 8.37
C PRO A 215 -5.30 13.30 9.74
N THR A 216 -5.78 12.59 10.77
CA THR A 216 -5.20 12.63 12.11
C THR A 216 -3.78 12.09 12.12
N VAL A 217 -3.59 10.88 11.59
CA VAL A 217 -2.25 10.25 11.56
C VAL A 217 -1.30 11.01 10.63
N ALA A 218 -1.80 11.50 9.50
CA ALA A 218 -0.99 12.31 8.58
C ALA A 218 -0.47 13.59 9.24
N ALA A 219 -1.30 14.27 10.04
CA ALA A 219 -0.87 15.47 10.76
C ALA A 219 0.25 15.17 11.76
N GLU A 220 0.18 14.04 12.48
CA GLU A 220 1.24 13.61 13.40
C GLU A 220 2.53 13.21 12.66
N LEU A 221 2.40 12.44 11.59
CA LEU A 221 3.55 11.99 10.78
C LEU A 221 4.26 13.16 10.09
N LEU A 222 3.52 14.19 9.69
CA LEU A 222 4.09 15.38 9.06
C LEU A 222 5.02 16.15 10.01
N GLU A 223 4.81 16.06 11.34
CA GLU A 223 5.75 16.59 12.32
C GLU A 223 7.13 15.89 12.26
N LEU A 224 7.18 14.68 11.75
CA LEU A 224 8.42 13.92 11.54
C LEU A 224 8.94 13.99 10.08
N GLY A 225 8.30 14.79 9.21
CA GLY A 225 8.63 14.88 7.79
C GLY A 225 8.16 13.67 6.97
N ILE A 226 7.22 12.90 7.48
CA ILE A 226 6.65 11.71 6.82
C ILE A 226 5.32 12.08 6.17
N ILE A 227 5.15 11.72 4.91
CA ILE A 227 3.92 11.92 4.14
C ILE A 227 3.09 10.64 4.22
N LEU A 228 1.83 10.76 4.64
CA LEU A 228 0.83 9.69 4.55
C LEU A 228 -0.24 10.07 3.55
N ASN A 229 -0.57 9.13 2.66
CA ASN A 229 -1.79 9.14 1.87
C ASN A 229 -2.44 7.75 1.88
N THR A 230 -3.76 7.74 1.78
CA THR A 230 -4.57 6.52 1.71
C THR A 230 -5.16 6.38 0.32
N ILE A 231 -5.09 5.19 -0.27
CA ILE A 231 -5.54 4.93 -1.64
C ILE A 231 -6.76 4.03 -1.60
N ASN A 232 -7.83 4.46 -2.26
CA ASN A 232 -8.93 3.60 -2.67
C ASN A 232 -8.66 3.17 -4.12
N PRO A 233 -8.31 1.90 -4.38
CA PRO A 233 -7.99 1.44 -5.72
C PRO A 233 -9.23 1.19 -6.60
N GLY A 234 -10.43 1.29 -6.03
CA GLY A 234 -11.64 0.81 -6.68
C GLY A 234 -11.66 -0.72 -6.88
N PRO A 235 -12.54 -1.24 -7.74
CA PRO A 235 -12.60 -2.65 -8.07
C PRO A 235 -11.45 -3.02 -9.01
N VAL A 236 -10.40 -3.62 -8.45
CA VAL A 236 -9.22 -4.11 -9.20
C VAL A 236 -9.27 -5.62 -9.31
N ASN A 237 -9.27 -6.16 -10.53
CA ASN A 237 -9.27 -7.59 -10.74
C ASN A 237 -7.92 -8.20 -10.36
N THR A 238 -7.87 -8.85 -9.22
CA THR A 238 -6.72 -9.64 -8.74
C THR A 238 -6.98 -11.15 -8.76
N GLY A 239 -8.04 -11.60 -9.47
CA GLY A 239 -8.48 -12.98 -9.58
C GLY A 239 -9.83 -13.26 -8.91
N TYR A 240 -10.33 -12.38 -8.06
CA TYR A 240 -11.61 -12.57 -7.38
C TYR A 240 -12.84 -12.21 -8.25
N ILE A 241 -12.64 -11.71 -9.44
CA ILE A 241 -13.67 -11.40 -10.45
C ILE A 241 -13.57 -12.31 -11.68
N ASP A 242 -12.61 -13.22 -11.74
CA ASP A 242 -12.51 -14.18 -12.83
C ASP A 242 -13.52 -15.32 -12.63
N ALA A 243 -14.12 -15.83 -13.70
CA ALA A 243 -15.19 -16.84 -13.64
C ALA A 243 -14.78 -18.10 -12.88
N GLU A 244 -13.50 -18.48 -12.98
CA GLU A 244 -12.96 -19.71 -12.36
C GLU A 244 -12.60 -19.53 -10.88
N THR A 245 -12.43 -18.28 -10.41
CA THR A 245 -11.86 -18.00 -9.08
C THR A 245 -12.63 -16.96 -8.29
N THR A 246 -13.82 -16.58 -8.76
CA THR A 246 -14.67 -15.60 -8.09
C THR A 246 -15.27 -16.16 -6.79
N ASP A 247 -15.45 -15.28 -5.82
CA ASP A 247 -16.16 -15.54 -4.56
C ASP A 247 -17.61 -15.02 -4.56
N ARG A 248 -18.09 -14.55 -5.73
CA ARG A 248 -19.42 -13.92 -5.89
C ARG A 248 -20.08 -14.30 -7.20
N SER A 249 -21.42 -14.10 -7.33
CA SER A 249 -22.12 -14.25 -8.62
C SER A 249 -21.58 -13.23 -9.63
N LEU A 250 -21.36 -13.72 -10.86
CA LEU A 250 -20.98 -12.90 -12.01
C LEU A 250 -22.18 -12.60 -12.93
N ASP A 251 -23.41 -12.95 -12.50
CA ASP A 251 -24.61 -12.61 -13.25
C ASP A 251 -24.65 -11.10 -13.44
N ASP A 252 -24.88 -10.65 -14.64
CA ASP A 252 -24.88 -9.23 -15.07
C ASP A 252 -23.51 -8.51 -14.98
N LEU A 253 -22.40 -9.23 -14.70
CA LEU A 253 -21.08 -8.60 -14.56
C LEU A 253 -20.58 -8.02 -15.89
N ASP A 254 -20.76 -8.73 -16.99
CA ASP A 254 -20.32 -8.29 -18.31
C ASP A 254 -21.06 -7.02 -18.75
N ASP A 255 -22.37 -6.95 -18.52
CA ASP A 255 -23.18 -5.75 -18.79
C ASP A 255 -22.78 -4.59 -17.89
N PHE A 256 -22.49 -4.89 -16.62
CA PHE A 256 -22.00 -3.92 -15.68
C PHE A 256 -20.63 -3.33 -16.08
N VAL A 257 -19.69 -4.19 -16.46
CA VAL A 257 -18.35 -3.77 -16.92
C VAL A 257 -18.45 -2.96 -18.20
N ALA A 258 -19.29 -3.39 -19.16
CA ALA A 258 -19.52 -2.66 -20.40
C ALA A 258 -20.09 -1.24 -20.16
N GLY A 259 -20.84 -1.05 -19.07
CA GLY A 259 -21.36 0.26 -18.62
C GLY A 259 -20.32 1.15 -17.93
N THR A 260 -19.14 0.64 -17.57
CA THR A 260 -18.10 1.45 -16.92
C THR A 260 -17.40 2.37 -17.93
N PRO A 261 -16.84 3.53 -17.48
CA PRO A 261 -16.23 4.51 -18.40
C PRO A 261 -15.12 3.94 -19.30
N PHE A 262 -14.37 2.95 -18.81
CA PHE A 262 -13.26 2.33 -19.55
C PHE A 262 -13.55 0.89 -20.00
N GLY A 263 -14.77 0.37 -19.83
CA GLY A 263 -15.14 -0.99 -20.25
C GLY A 263 -14.32 -2.11 -19.59
N ARG A 264 -13.75 -1.83 -18.41
CA ARG A 264 -12.94 -2.80 -17.66
C ARG A 264 -12.90 -2.49 -16.17
N PHE A 265 -12.62 -3.48 -15.38
CA PHE A 265 -12.15 -3.27 -14.00
C PHE A 265 -10.73 -2.69 -13.98
N GLY A 266 -10.34 -2.12 -12.83
CA GLY A 266 -8.96 -1.76 -12.58
C GLY A 266 -8.02 -2.97 -12.71
N ALA A 267 -6.83 -2.73 -13.24
CA ALA A 267 -5.72 -3.66 -13.17
C ALA A 267 -4.83 -3.33 -11.97
N PRO A 268 -4.06 -4.28 -11.40
CA PRO A 268 -3.12 -4.01 -10.31
C PRO A 268 -2.13 -2.87 -10.59
N GLN A 269 -1.84 -2.62 -11.85
CA GLN A 269 -0.97 -1.53 -12.31
C GLN A 269 -1.58 -0.14 -12.11
N ASP A 270 -2.91 -0.01 -12.18
CA ASP A 270 -3.56 1.32 -12.08
C ASP A 270 -3.24 1.99 -10.72
N PRO A 271 -3.50 1.39 -9.54
CA PRO A 271 -3.08 1.97 -8.26
C PRO A 271 -1.56 1.99 -8.07
N ALA A 272 -0.81 1.08 -8.70
CA ALA A 272 0.64 1.04 -8.60
C ALA A 272 1.30 2.25 -9.28
N GLU A 273 0.78 2.72 -10.42
CA GLU A 273 1.26 3.94 -11.08
C GLU A 273 1.05 5.17 -10.18
N LEU A 274 -0.12 5.30 -9.55
CA LEU A 274 -0.40 6.39 -8.61
C LEU A 274 0.55 6.36 -7.41
N ILE A 275 0.71 5.21 -6.75
CA ILE A 275 1.62 5.06 -5.60
C ILE A 275 3.07 5.34 -6.03
N GLY A 276 3.49 4.85 -7.21
CA GLY A 276 4.80 5.13 -7.78
C GLY A 276 5.04 6.63 -7.95
N TRP A 277 4.10 7.38 -8.52
CA TRP A 277 4.20 8.82 -8.67
C TRP A 277 4.22 9.56 -7.33
N LEU A 278 3.31 9.22 -6.41
CA LEU A 278 3.25 9.81 -5.07
C LEU A 278 4.53 9.58 -4.24
N SER A 279 5.27 8.52 -4.53
CA SER A 279 6.55 8.20 -3.87
C SER A 279 7.71 9.08 -4.36
N THR A 280 7.53 9.81 -5.47
CA THR A 280 8.57 10.68 -6.06
C THR A 280 8.49 12.11 -5.53
N PRO A 281 9.52 12.93 -5.73
CA PRO A 281 9.45 14.36 -5.42
C PRO A 281 8.28 15.10 -6.07
N ALA A 282 7.82 14.65 -7.25
CA ALA A 282 6.69 15.26 -7.95
C ALA A 282 5.34 15.06 -7.22
N GLY A 283 5.19 13.96 -6.47
CA GLY A 283 3.99 13.66 -5.68
C GLY A 283 4.01 14.19 -4.25
N SER A 284 5.14 14.74 -3.78
CA SER A 284 5.36 15.07 -2.35
C SER A 284 4.47 16.20 -1.83
N TRP A 285 3.75 16.94 -2.68
CA TRP A 285 2.82 17.99 -2.25
C TRP A 285 1.42 17.46 -1.92
N VAL A 286 1.16 16.18 -2.15
CA VAL A 286 -0.09 15.49 -1.79
C VAL A 286 0.10 14.86 -0.41
N VAL A 287 -0.59 15.38 0.61
CA VAL A 287 -0.41 14.98 2.02
C VAL A 287 -1.76 14.79 2.71
N GLY A 288 -1.93 13.69 3.42
CA GLY A 288 -3.10 13.44 4.27
C GLY A 288 -4.39 13.17 3.50
N GLN A 289 -4.29 12.78 2.23
CA GLN A 289 -5.46 12.60 1.38
C GLN A 289 -5.91 11.13 1.33
N VAL A 290 -7.22 10.95 1.15
CA VAL A 290 -7.81 9.68 0.70
C VAL A 290 -8.09 9.84 -0.79
N LEU A 291 -7.28 9.18 -1.61
CA LEU A 291 -7.31 9.32 -3.07
C LEU A 291 -8.01 8.10 -3.69
N THR A 292 -8.96 8.36 -4.57
CA THR A 292 -9.64 7.32 -5.35
C THR A 292 -8.98 7.17 -6.71
N SER A 293 -8.59 5.94 -7.07
CA SER A 293 -7.98 5.56 -8.35
C SER A 293 -8.79 4.39 -8.94
N ASP A 294 -10.02 4.67 -9.36
CA ASP A 294 -11.01 3.67 -9.76
C ASP A 294 -11.51 3.80 -11.21
N GLY A 295 -10.86 4.63 -12.02
CA GLY A 295 -11.28 4.86 -13.41
C GLY A 295 -12.66 5.52 -13.56
N GLY A 296 -13.10 6.26 -12.52
CA GLY A 296 -14.42 6.90 -12.52
C GLY A 296 -15.57 5.95 -12.15
N PHE A 297 -15.27 4.74 -11.70
CA PHE A 297 -16.28 3.75 -11.32
C PHE A 297 -17.27 4.27 -10.26
N SER A 298 -16.81 5.08 -9.33
CA SER A 298 -17.64 5.66 -8.28
C SER A 298 -18.46 6.90 -8.70
N LEU A 299 -18.38 7.31 -9.95
CA LEU A 299 -19.10 8.48 -10.49
C LEU A 299 -20.36 8.09 -11.27
N GLY A 300 -20.57 6.80 -11.52
CA GLY A 300 -21.69 6.28 -12.32
C GLY A 300 -22.80 5.65 -11.50
#